data_26e5ca5007a4d53a54cd303211e7d3b4
#
_entry.id   26e5ca5007a4d53a54cd303211e7d3b4
#
_cell.length_a   1.000
_cell.length_b   1.000
_cell.length_c   1.000
_cell.angle_alpha   90.00
_cell.angle_beta   90.00
_cell.angle_gamma   90.00
#
_symmetry.space_group_name_H-M   'P 1'
#
loop_
_entity.id
_entity.type
_entity.pdbx_description
1 polymer ?
#
loop_
_entity_poly.entity_id
_entity_poly.type
_entity_poly.pdbx_seq_one_letter_code
_entity_poly.pdbx_strand_id
1 'polypeptide(L)'
;MRIIAGRLRGRELGKVPDGVRPTTDRVRESLFSSLGDLEGISVLDLFAGTGALGLEAYSRGAERVVFVERSKRVARALRKRLESFDLAEGSGLRIVESEAQKAIRRLESDAEARFDLVFLDPPYLEGESETHREPTLEALFSSSLLNPRATVVVEGPTRHPLAPLPGIRVLDERRYGDTLLTWLESATDDPE
;
A
#
# COMPACT_ATOMS: atom_id res chain seq x y z
N MET A 1 -11.37 -12.85 -4.91
CA MET A 1 -11.11 -11.46 -4.50
C MET A 1 -11.43 -10.55 -5.68
N ARG A 2 -12.11 -9.41 -5.46
CA ARG A 2 -12.57 -8.48 -6.50
C ARG A 2 -12.39 -7.02 -6.07
N ILE A 3 -12.42 -6.10 -7.01
CA ILE A 3 -12.52 -4.65 -6.76
C ILE A 3 -13.92 -4.34 -6.20
N ILE A 4 -13.98 -3.57 -5.12
CA ILE A 4 -15.21 -3.35 -4.34
C ILE A 4 -16.00 -2.17 -4.87
N ALA A 5 -15.34 -1.08 -5.22
CA ALA A 5 -15.98 0.16 -5.63
C ALA A 5 -15.24 0.88 -6.77
N GLY A 6 -15.81 1.98 -7.26
CA GLY A 6 -15.23 2.83 -8.31
C GLY A 6 -15.37 2.27 -9.73
N ARG A 7 -14.55 2.82 -10.63
CA ARG A 7 -14.62 2.56 -12.10
C ARG A 7 -14.31 1.12 -12.52
N LEU A 8 -13.61 0.36 -11.65
CA LEU A 8 -13.27 -1.04 -11.89
C LEU A 8 -14.10 -2.01 -11.04
N ARG A 9 -15.17 -1.56 -10.38
CA ARG A 9 -16.00 -2.37 -9.49
C ARG A 9 -16.38 -3.70 -10.14
N GLY A 10 -16.24 -4.80 -9.38
CA GLY A 10 -16.60 -6.15 -9.80
C GLY A 10 -15.51 -6.88 -10.59
N ARG A 11 -14.45 -6.19 -11.07
CA ARG A 11 -13.33 -6.85 -11.74
C ARG A 11 -12.62 -7.81 -10.79
N GLU A 12 -12.33 -9.02 -11.28
CA GLU A 12 -11.72 -10.08 -10.49
C GLU A 12 -10.20 -9.92 -10.42
N LEU A 13 -9.65 -9.93 -9.19
CA LEU A 13 -8.20 -9.85 -8.95
C LEU A 13 -7.49 -11.21 -9.06
N GLY A 14 -8.24 -12.27 -9.43
CA GLY A 14 -7.70 -13.62 -9.57
C GLY A 14 -7.38 -14.30 -8.22
N LYS A 15 -6.67 -15.42 -8.31
CA LYS A 15 -6.26 -16.17 -7.12
C LYS A 15 -5.12 -15.45 -6.40
N VAL A 16 -5.20 -15.45 -5.08
CA VAL A 16 -4.08 -15.04 -4.23
C VAL A 16 -3.00 -16.10 -4.35
N PRO A 17 -1.71 -15.74 -4.46
CA PRO A 17 -0.64 -16.70 -4.46
C PRO A 17 -0.64 -17.56 -3.18
N ASP A 18 -0.26 -18.83 -3.31
CA ASP A 18 -0.14 -19.74 -2.18
C ASP A 18 0.81 -19.15 -1.12
N GLY A 19 0.43 -19.24 0.16
CA GLY A 19 1.19 -18.68 1.28
C GLY A 19 0.92 -17.21 1.60
N VAL A 20 0.08 -16.52 0.82
CA VAL A 20 -0.34 -15.14 1.10
C VAL A 20 -1.76 -15.18 1.67
N ARG A 21 -1.94 -14.64 2.89
CA ARG A 21 -3.27 -14.41 3.46
C ARG A 21 -3.85 -13.14 2.82
N PRO A 22 -4.94 -13.23 2.05
CA PRO A 22 -5.50 -12.02 1.44
C PRO A 22 -6.20 -11.17 2.51
N THR A 23 -5.98 -9.88 2.46
CA THR A 23 -6.86 -8.91 3.13
C THR A 23 -8.29 -9.15 2.66
N THR A 24 -9.18 -9.49 3.57
CA THR A 24 -10.57 -9.85 3.21
C THR A 24 -11.30 -8.66 2.58
N ASP A 25 -12.31 -8.94 1.75
CA ASP A 25 -13.13 -7.88 1.13
C ASP A 25 -13.73 -6.94 2.20
N ARG A 26 -14.14 -7.47 3.37
CA ARG A 26 -14.66 -6.68 4.50
C ARG A 26 -13.61 -5.72 5.09
N VAL A 27 -12.37 -6.17 5.26
CA VAL A 27 -11.28 -5.33 5.80
C VAL A 27 -10.97 -4.23 4.79
N ARG A 28 -10.86 -4.55 3.49
CA ARG A 28 -10.64 -3.56 2.44
C ARG A 28 -11.77 -2.54 2.34
N GLU A 29 -13.03 -2.98 2.41
CA GLU A 29 -14.19 -2.08 2.40
C GLU A 29 -14.12 -1.09 3.57
N SER A 30 -13.84 -1.58 4.77
CA SER A 30 -13.69 -0.73 5.95
C SER A 30 -12.49 0.22 5.85
N LEU A 31 -11.34 -0.27 5.37
CA LEU A 31 -10.16 0.55 5.10
C LEU A 31 -10.50 1.72 4.17
N PHE A 32 -11.02 1.41 2.99
CA PHE A 32 -11.31 2.45 2.00
C PHE A 32 -12.47 3.38 2.39
N SER A 33 -13.40 2.93 3.24
CA SER A 33 -14.44 3.81 3.80
C SER A 33 -13.88 4.84 4.78
N SER A 34 -12.72 4.58 5.37
CA SER A 34 -12.06 5.50 6.32
C SER A 34 -11.10 6.48 5.66
N LEU A 35 -10.66 6.19 4.45
CA LEU A 35 -9.69 7.04 3.73
C LEU A 35 -10.32 8.27 3.06
N GLY A 36 -11.65 8.32 2.97
CA GLY A 36 -12.36 9.44 2.35
C GLY A 36 -12.25 9.46 0.83
N ASP A 37 -12.17 10.65 0.27
CA ASP A 37 -12.05 10.86 -1.17
C ASP A 37 -10.61 10.60 -1.63
N LEU A 38 -10.47 9.82 -2.68
CA LEU A 38 -9.18 9.46 -3.28
C LEU A 38 -8.97 10.09 -4.66
N GLU A 39 -9.84 11.00 -5.07
CA GLU A 39 -9.74 11.64 -6.39
C GLU A 39 -8.46 12.45 -6.50
N GLY A 40 -7.70 12.19 -7.55
CA GLY A 40 -6.48 12.95 -7.88
C GLY A 40 -5.24 12.64 -7.02
N ILE A 41 -5.33 11.77 -5.99
CA ILE A 41 -4.19 11.48 -5.12
C ILE A 41 -3.18 10.53 -5.75
N SER A 42 -1.94 10.60 -5.25
CA SER A 42 -0.85 9.67 -5.58
C SER A 42 -0.69 8.60 -4.51
N VAL A 43 -0.64 7.33 -4.93
CA VAL A 43 -0.62 6.17 -4.04
C VAL A 43 0.64 5.32 -4.26
N LEU A 44 1.25 4.85 -3.18
CA LEU A 44 2.34 3.88 -3.19
C LEU A 44 1.89 2.60 -2.48
N ASP A 45 1.92 1.47 -3.19
CA ASP A 45 1.61 0.14 -2.65
C ASP A 45 2.91 -0.66 -2.53
N LEU A 46 3.50 -0.69 -1.31
CA LEU A 46 4.88 -1.16 -1.08
C LEU A 46 5.05 -2.69 -1.08
N PHE A 47 3.98 -3.44 -0.92
CA PHE A 47 3.99 -4.91 -0.97
C PHE A 47 2.80 -5.37 -1.81
N ALA A 48 2.79 -4.92 -3.07
CA ALA A 48 1.58 -4.92 -3.88
C ALA A 48 0.94 -6.29 -4.11
N GLY A 49 1.72 -7.35 -4.17
CA GLY A 49 1.18 -8.69 -4.34
C GLY A 49 0.23 -8.79 -5.54
N THR A 50 -1.04 -9.00 -5.27
CA THR A 50 -2.08 -9.04 -6.32
C THR A 50 -2.45 -7.66 -6.84
N GLY A 51 -1.98 -6.57 -6.23
CA GLY A 51 -2.36 -5.20 -6.53
C GLY A 51 -3.72 -4.79 -5.94
N ALA A 52 -4.22 -5.53 -4.95
CA ALA A 52 -5.58 -5.34 -4.45
C ALA A 52 -5.82 -3.96 -3.85
N LEU A 53 -4.87 -3.42 -3.07
CA LEU A 53 -4.99 -2.12 -2.44
C LEU A 53 -4.79 -0.99 -3.45
N GLY A 54 -3.71 -1.04 -4.22
CA GLY A 54 -3.44 -0.01 -5.22
C GLY A 54 -4.50 0.05 -6.33
N LEU A 55 -5.00 -1.10 -6.81
CA LEU A 55 -6.08 -1.14 -7.80
C LEU A 55 -7.44 -0.67 -7.25
N GLU A 56 -7.73 -0.94 -5.99
CA GLU A 56 -8.92 -0.40 -5.34
C GLU A 56 -8.83 1.13 -5.23
N ALA A 57 -7.66 1.67 -4.83
CA ALA A 57 -7.41 3.11 -4.78
C ALA A 57 -7.56 3.75 -6.18
N TYR A 58 -6.93 3.15 -7.20
CA TYR A 58 -7.08 3.60 -8.59
C TYR A 58 -8.52 3.56 -9.07
N SER A 59 -9.25 2.51 -8.71
CA SER A 59 -10.68 2.39 -9.04
C SER A 59 -11.53 3.49 -8.43
N ARG A 60 -11.14 4.01 -7.26
CA ARG A 60 -11.84 5.06 -6.51
C ARG A 60 -11.38 6.47 -6.83
N GLY A 61 -10.51 6.65 -7.84
CA GLY A 61 -10.15 7.97 -8.34
C GLY A 61 -8.69 8.37 -8.18
N ALA A 62 -7.86 7.56 -7.52
CA ALA A 62 -6.43 7.86 -7.44
C ALA A 62 -5.86 8.06 -8.85
N GLU A 63 -5.15 9.17 -9.06
CA GLU A 63 -4.59 9.56 -10.35
C GLU A 63 -3.37 8.72 -10.68
N ARG A 64 -2.53 8.47 -9.66
CA ARG A 64 -1.28 7.74 -9.82
C ARG A 64 -1.14 6.64 -8.77
N VAL A 65 -0.75 5.44 -9.20
CA VAL A 65 -0.44 4.33 -8.31
C VAL A 65 0.87 3.68 -8.71
N VAL A 66 1.81 3.62 -7.77
CA VAL A 66 3.06 2.88 -7.92
C VAL A 66 2.98 1.61 -7.09
N PHE A 67 3.09 0.47 -7.76
CA PHE A 67 3.11 -0.85 -7.13
C PHE A 67 4.56 -1.30 -6.97
N VAL A 68 4.95 -1.69 -5.78
CA VAL A 68 6.27 -2.28 -5.50
C VAL A 68 6.08 -3.75 -5.14
N GLU A 69 6.70 -4.63 -5.93
CA GLU A 69 6.63 -6.08 -5.71
C GLU A 69 8.01 -6.71 -5.99
N ARG A 70 8.53 -7.47 -4.99
CA ARG A 70 9.87 -8.10 -5.13
C ARG A 70 9.88 -9.33 -6.04
N SER A 71 8.77 -10.06 -6.08
CA SER A 71 8.66 -11.29 -6.85
C SER A 71 8.38 -10.99 -8.31
N LYS A 72 9.33 -11.27 -9.21
CA LYS A 72 9.16 -11.13 -10.67
C LYS A 72 7.94 -11.88 -11.19
N ARG A 73 7.63 -13.06 -10.61
CA ARG A 73 6.47 -13.88 -10.98
C ARG A 73 5.17 -13.15 -10.64
N VAL A 74 5.09 -12.56 -9.43
CA VAL A 74 3.89 -11.83 -8.96
C VAL A 74 3.75 -10.51 -9.72
N ALA A 75 4.82 -9.75 -9.92
CA ALA A 75 4.82 -8.52 -10.70
C ALA A 75 4.36 -8.76 -12.16
N ARG A 76 4.80 -9.86 -12.78
CA ARG A 76 4.32 -10.27 -14.11
C ARG A 76 2.82 -10.59 -14.11
N ALA A 77 2.34 -11.27 -13.06
CA ALA A 77 0.91 -11.56 -12.93
C ALA A 77 0.08 -10.26 -12.74
N LEU A 78 0.62 -9.29 -12.01
CA LEU A 78 0.00 -7.96 -11.86
C LEU A 78 -0.07 -7.21 -13.20
N ARG A 79 1.01 -7.20 -14.02
CA ARG A 79 0.98 -6.61 -15.38
C ARG A 79 -0.10 -7.22 -16.25
N LYS A 80 -0.19 -8.55 -16.31
CA LYS A 80 -1.25 -9.24 -17.06
C LYS A 80 -2.65 -8.87 -16.57
N ARG A 81 -2.79 -8.60 -15.28
CA ARG A 81 -4.07 -8.15 -14.72
C ARG A 81 -4.40 -6.74 -15.16
N LEU A 82 -3.43 -5.81 -15.14
CA LEU A 82 -3.64 -4.47 -15.70
C LEU A 82 -4.08 -4.56 -17.17
N GLU A 83 -3.38 -5.34 -17.97
CA GLU A 83 -3.74 -5.59 -19.37
C GLU A 83 -5.18 -6.13 -19.53
N SER A 84 -5.60 -7.07 -18.67
CA SER A 84 -6.96 -7.64 -18.69
C SER A 84 -8.06 -6.66 -18.27
N PHE A 85 -7.67 -5.55 -17.65
CA PHE A 85 -8.56 -4.45 -17.27
C PHE A 85 -8.52 -3.29 -18.28
N ASP A 86 -7.82 -3.46 -19.40
CA ASP A 86 -7.54 -2.43 -20.40
C ASP A 86 -6.77 -1.24 -19.82
N LEU A 87 -5.91 -1.52 -18.81
CA LEU A 87 -5.05 -0.54 -18.17
C LEU A 87 -3.62 -0.72 -18.66
N ALA A 88 -3.01 0.37 -19.10
CA ALA A 88 -1.60 0.39 -19.49
C ALA A 88 -0.69 0.88 -18.37
N GLU A 89 0.46 0.26 -18.21
CA GLU A 89 1.57 0.86 -17.44
C GLU A 89 1.95 2.19 -18.11
N GLY A 90 2.07 3.28 -17.35
CA GLY A 90 2.29 4.63 -17.88
C GLY A 90 1.06 5.55 -17.88
N SER A 91 -0.15 5.02 -17.73
CA SER A 91 -1.38 5.81 -17.59
C SER A 91 -1.72 6.08 -16.12
N GLY A 92 -0.76 6.64 -15.37
CA GLY A 92 -0.89 6.79 -13.91
C GLY A 92 -0.56 5.51 -13.13
N LEU A 93 -0.25 4.40 -13.79
CA LEU A 93 0.10 3.12 -13.15
C LEU A 93 1.54 2.73 -13.47
N ARG A 94 2.30 2.33 -12.45
CA ARG A 94 3.69 1.90 -12.58
C ARG A 94 3.97 0.71 -11.67
N ILE A 95 4.67 -0.31 -12.19
CA ILE A 95 5.12 -1.46 -11.40
C ILE A 95 6.63 -1.41 -11.26
N VAL A 96 7.11 -1.45 -10.02
CA VAL A 96 8.53 -1.47 -9.66
C VAL A 96 8.87 -2.85 -9.10
N GLU A 97 9.63 -3.64 -9.87
CA GLU A 97 10.13 -4.94 -9.40
C GLU A 97 11.33 -4.73 -8.48
N SER A 98 11.08 -4.65 -7.18
CA SER A 98 12.11 -4.39 -6.16
C SER A 98 11.63 -4.78 -4.77
N GLU A 99 12.58 -4.96 -3.85
CA GLU A 99 12.30 -4.94 -2.42
C GLU A 99 11.88 -3.53 -2.00
N ALA A 100 10.98 -3.41 -1.01
CA ALA A 100 10.38 -2.15 -0.58
C ALA A 100 11.42 -1.06 -0.26
N GLN A 101 12.40 -1.34 0.59
CA GLN A 101 13.43 -0.35 0.97
C GLN A 101 14.32 0.07 -0.22
N LYS A 102 14.62 -0.85 -1.15
CA LYS A 102 15.37 -0.51 -2.38
C LYS A 102 14.52 0.35 -3.31
N ALA A 103 13.22 0.07 -3.38
CA ALA A 103 12.28 0.86 -4.17
C ALA A 103 12.16 2.28 -3.62
N ILE A 104 12.05 2.46 -2.29
CA ILE A 104 12.02 3.77 -1.63
C ILE A 104 13.24 4.60 -2.08
N ARG A 105 14.46 4.07 -1.88
CA ARG A 105 15.70 4.77 -2.30
C ARG A 105 15.75 5.10 -3.80
N ARG A 106 15.24 4.21 -4.64
CA ARG A 106 15.21 4.44 -6.10
C ARG A 106 14.19 5.50 -6.49
N LEU A 107 13.04 5.52 -5.84
CA LEU A 107 11.97 6.48 -6.12
C LEU A 107 12.34 7.90 -5.64
N GLU A 108 13.18 8.06 -4.63
CA GLU A 108 13.68 9.37 -4.19
C GLU A 108 14.46 10.12 -5.27
N SER A 109 15.08 9.41 -6.22
CA SER A 109 15.75 10.04 -7.36
C SER A 109 14.80 10.54 -8.45
N ASP A 110 13.50 10.21 -8.34
CA ASP A 110 12.43 10.68 -9.21
C ASP A 110 11.77 11.89 -8.55
N ALA A 111 12.03 13.09 -9.04
CA ALA A 111 11.55 14.34 -8.44
C ALA A 111 10.01 14.43 -8.36
N GLU A 112 9.30 13.67 -9.19
CA GLU A 112 7.83 13.62 -9.20
C GLU A 112 7.26 12.53 -8.29
N ALA A 113 8.10 11.67 -7.70
CA ALA A 113 7.66 10.59 -6.83
C ALA A 113 7.31 11.13 -5.43
N ARG A 114 6.12 11.69 -5.29
CA ARG A 114 5.51 12.10 -4.03
C ARG A 114 4.17 11.41 -3.86
N PHE A 115 3.84 10.99 -2.64
CA PHE A 115 2.66 10.20 -2.37
C PHE A 115 1.84 10.79 -1.22
N ASP A 116 0.53 10.77 -1.40
CA ASP A 116 -0.46 11.20 -0.41
C ASP A 116 -0.93 10.03 0.45
N LEU A 117 -0.86 8.82 -0.11
CA LEU A 117 -1.27 7.59 0.57
C LEU A 117 -0.27 6.48 0.29
N VAL A 118 0.16 5.79 1.33
CA VAL A 118 1.04 4.62 1.22
C VAL A 118 0.40 3.42 1.90
N PHE A 119 0.36 2.29 1.21
CA PHE A 119 0.01 0.99 1.79
C PHE A 119 1.26 0.18 2.08
N LEU A 120 1.32 -0.42 3.26
CA LEU A 120 2.38 -1.29 3.72
C LEU A 120 1.75 -2.56 4.31
N ASP A 121 1.66 -3.61 3.47
CA ASP A 121 1.07 -4.92 3.79
C ASP A 121 2.10 -6.04 3.52
N PRO A 122 3.16 -6.16 4.36
CA PRO A 122 4.18 -7.17 4.15
C PRO A 122 3.63 -8.58 4.43
N PRO A 123 4.12 -9.61 3.72
CA PRO A 123 3.69 -10.98 3.95
C PRO A 123 4.03 -11.42 5.38
N TYR A 124 3.06 -12.07 6.03
CA TYR A 124 3.25 -12.68 7.35
C TYR A 124 3.96 -14.03 7.17
N LEU A 125 5.29 -14.04 7.25
CA LEU A 125 6.05 -15.25 7.43
C LEU A 125 6.34 -15.39 8.93
N GLU A 126 6.03 -16.54 9.52
CA GLU A 126 6.39 -16.82 10.91
C GLU A 126 7.90 -16.59 11.09
N GLY A 127 8.27 -15.65 11.93
CA GLY A 127 9.66 -15.31 12.25
C GLY A 127 10.32 -14.19 11.42
N GLU A 128 9.80 -13.81 10.25
CA GLU A 128 10.43 -12.78 9.39
C GLU A 128 9.59 -11.49 9.22
N SER A 129 8.30 -11.50 9.54
CA SER A 129 7.41 -10.38 9.27
C SER A 129 7.68 -9.15 10.15
N GLU A 130 8.23 -9.34 11.33
CA GLU A 130 8.60 -8.26 12.23
C GLU A 130 9.78 -7.43 11.70
N THR A 131 10.65 -8.06 10.90
CA THR A 131 11.86 -7.41 10.39
C THR A 131 11.63 -6.50 9.19
N HIS A 132 10.44 -6.51 8.58
CA HIS A 132 10.19 -5.73 7.35
C HIS A 132 9.37 -4.45 7.57
N ARG A 133 8.49 -4.40 8.59
CA ARG A 133 7.61 -3.24 8.81
C ARG A 133 8.38 -2.03 9.31
N GLU A 134 8.97 -2.14 10.47
CA GLU A 134 9.65 -1.05 11.14
C GLU A 134 10.79 -0.46 10.29
N PRO A 135 11.74 -1.26 9.75
CA PRO A 135 12.79 -0.71 8.89
C PRO A 135 12.27 -0.11 7.58
N THR A 136 11.12 -0.59 7.07
CA THR A 136 10.52 0.00 5.87
C THR A 136 9.83 1.33 6.20
N LEU A 137 9.17 1.44 7.37
CA LEU A 137 8.59 2.68 7.86
C LEU A 137 9.67 3.73 8.13
N GLU A 138 10.75 3.36 8.82
CA GLU A 138 11.89 4.25 9.05
C GLU A 138 12.46 4.79 7.73
N ALA A 139 12.69 3.91 6.76
CA ALA A 139 13.16 4.32 5.44
C ALA A 139 12.18 5.24 4.73
N LEU A 140 10.86 4.96 4.79
CA LEU A 140 9.81 5.75 4.15
C LEU A 140 9.68 7.15 4.78
N PHE A 141 9.57 7.23 6.12
CA PHE A 141 9.41 8.50 6.82
C PHE A 141 10.68 9.37 6.82
N SER A 142 11.85 8.75 6.62
CA SER A 142 13.11 9.48 6.41
C SER A 142 13.31 9.93 4.98
N SER A 143 12.48 9.47 4.05
CA SER A 143 12.57 9.79 2.62
C SER A 143 11.83 11.07 2.27
N SER A 144 12.10 11.57 1.07
CA SER A 144 11.35 12.69 0.49
C SER A 144 10.06 12.28 -0.22
N LEU A 145 9.62 11.02 -0.10
CA LEU A 145 8.50 10.47 -0.88
C LEU A 145 7.11 10.82 -0.34
N LEU A 146 7.00 11.29 0.89
CA LEU A 146 5.71 11.63 1.48
C LEU A 146 5.37 13.09 1.23
N ASN A 147 4.17 13.36 0.74
CA ASN A 147 3.59 14.71 0.74
C ASN A 147 3.29 15.14 2.19
N PRO A 148 3.24 16.45 2.48
CA PRO A 148 2.72 16.92 3.76
C PRO A 148 1.35 16.31 4.06
N ARG A 149 1.15 15.81 5.28
CA ARG A 149 -0.05 15.10 5.72
C ARG A 149 -0.36 13.79 4.97
N ALA A 150 0.65 13.20 4.33
CA ALA A 150 0.49 11.88 3.74
C ALA A 150 0.08 10.85 4.80
N THR A 151 -0.84 9.99 4.45
CA THR A 151 -1.27 8.89 5.31
C THR A 151 -0.55 7.60 4.91
N VAL A 152 0.03 6.92 5.89
CA VAL A 152 0.61 5.58 5.71
C VAL A 152 -0.27 4.57 6.44
N VAL A 153 -0.80 3.60 5.71
CA VAL A 153 -1.61 2.52 6.30
C VAL A 153 -0.79 1.25 6.35
N VAL A 154 -0.63 0.73 7.54
CA VAL A 154 0.11 -0.51 7.79
C VAL A 154 -0.85 -1.62 8.17
N GLU A 155 -0.78 -2.75 7.46
CA GLU A 155 -1.42 -3.99 7.89
C GLU A 155 -0.44 -4.83 8.70
N GLY A 156 -0.91 -5.36 9.81
CA GLY A 156 -0.11 -6.19 10.71
C GLY A 156 -0.96 -7.18 11.52
N PRO A 157 -0.34 -8.19 12.16
CA PRO A 157 -1.05 -9.08 13.08
C PRO A 157 -1.34 -8.37 14.41
N THR A 158 -2.53 -8.61 14.98
CA THR A 158 -2.91 -8.01 16.27
C THR A 158 -2.03 -8.44 17.44
N ARG A 159 -1.36 -9.58 17.33
CA ARG A 159 -0.42 -10.10 18.33
C ARG A 159 0.93 -9.38 18.34
N HIS A 160 1.24 -8.64 17.27
CA HIS A 160 2.48 -7.87 17.10
C HIS A 160 2.14 -6.47 16.59
N PRO A 161 1.60 -5.59 17.46
CA PRO A 161 1.36 -4.19 17.10
C PRO A 161 2.69 -3.50 16.75
N LEU A 162 2.62 -2.40 16.01
CA LEU A 162 3.81 -1.60 15.72
C LEU A 162 4.40 -1.04 17.03
N ALA A 163 5.73 -1.12 17.16
CA ALA A 163 6.42 -0.39 18.18
C ALA A 163 6.36 1.12 17.89
N PRO A 164 6.34 1.98 18.92
CA PRO A 164 6.44 3.42 18.72
C PRO A 164 7.71 3.77 17.93
N LEU A 165 7.56 4.56 16.87
CA LEU A 165 8.66 5.02 16.03
C LEU A 165 8.84 6.53 16.20
N PRO A 166 10.06 7.01 16.47
CA PRO A 166 10.32 8.45 16.61
C PRO A 166 9.90 9.22 15.36
N GLY A 167 9.23 10.36 15.54
CA GLY A 167 8.80 11.21 14.44
C GLY A 167 7.59 10.69 13.65
N ILE A 168 6.95 9.62 14.11
CA ILE A 168 5.75 9.03 13.50
C ILE A 168 4.60 9.05 14.51
N ARG A 169 3.46 9.57 14.09
CA ARG A 169 2.24 9.64 14.88
C ARG A 169 1.22 8.61 14.41
N VAL A 170 0.62 7.88 15.33
CA VAL A 170 -0.54 7.01 15.07
C VAL A 170 -1.80 7.86 15.05
N LEU A 171 -2.53 7.85 13.92
CA LEU A 171 -3.79 8.55 13.75
C LEU A 171 -4.99 7.72 14.19
N ASP A 172 -4.98 6.43 13.84
CA ASP A 172 -6.07 5.49 14.11
C ASP A 172 -5.54 4.05 14.12
N GLU A 173 -6.23 3.18 14.85
CA GLU A 173 -5.99 1.74 14.84
C GLU A 173 -7.32 0.99 14.79
N ARG A 174 -7.42 0.03 13.89
CA ARG A 174 -8.63 -0.81 13.75
C ARG A 174 -8.29 -2.27 13.70
N ARG A 175 -8.97 -3.03 14.53
CA ARG A 175 -8.79 -4.47 14.65
C ARG A 175 -9.87 -5.24 13.90
N TYR A 176 -9.46 -6.21 13.08
CA TYR A 176 -10.33 -7.11 12.32
C TYR A 176 -9.88 -8.55 12.54
N GLY A 177 -10.37 -9.18 13.60
CA GLY A 177 -9.90 -10.50 14.03
C GLY A 177 -8.41 -10.48 14.37
N ASP A 178 -7.59 -11.21 13.59
CA ASP A 178 -6.13 -11.26 13.76
C ASP A 178 -5.40 -10.15 12.98
N THR A 179 -6.10 -9.33 12.22
CA THR A 179 -5.52 -8.21 11.46
C THR A 179 -5.66 -6.91 12.23
N LEU A 180 -4.58 -6.14 12.31
CA LEU A 180 -4.55 -4.76 12.80
C LEU A 180 -4.21 -3.85 11.62
N LEU A 181 -5.03 -2.86 11.38
CA LEU A 181 -4.72 -1.74 10.50
C LEU A 181 -4.32 -0.54 11.35
N THR A 182 -3.19 0.08 11.05
CA THR A 182 -2.68 1.27 11.74
C THR A 182 -2.47 2.38 10.73
N TRP A 183 -3.09 3.56 10.99
CA TRP A 183 -2.90 4.77 10.19
C TRP A 183 -1.83 5.62 10.84
N LEU A 184 -0.85 6.02 10.05
CA LEU A 184 0.32 6.78 10.50
C LEU A 184 0.47 8.06 9.67
N GLU A 185 1.05 9.09 10.29
CA GLU A 185 1.53 10.29 9.61
C GLU A 185 2.85 10.78 10.24
N SER A 186 3.52 11.74 9.58
CA SER A 186 4.68 12.42 10.16
C SER A 186 4.24 13.27 11.36
N ALA A 187 4.96 13.17 12.48
CA ALA A 187 4.71 14.00 13.66
C ALA A 187 5.10 15.48 13.44
N THR A 188 5.83 15.80 12.36
CA THR A 188 6.23 17.17 12.02
C THR A 188 5.16 17.95 11.24
N ASP A 189 4.07 17.28 10.86
CA ASP A 189 2.97 17.86 10.08
C ASP A 189 1.88 18.51 10.95
N ASP A 190 2.13 18.75 12.25
CA ASP A 190 1.22 19.49 13.11
C ASP A 190 1.18 20.96 12.67
N PRO A 191 0.01 21.52 12.33
CA PRO A 191 -0.12 22.98 12.11
C PRO A 191 0.08 23.69 13.47
N GLU A 192 1.05 24.60 13.54
CA GLU A 192 1.12 25.59 14.63
C GLU A 192 -0.13 26.47 14.69
#